data_e7ac9433242bc6833c2e2f22d429f4ed
#
_entry.id   e7ac9433242bc6833c2e2f22d429f4ed
#
_cell.length_a   1.000
_cell.length_b   1.000
_cell.length_c   1.000
_cell.angle_alpha   90.00
_cell.angle_beta   90.00
_cell.angle_gamma   90.00
#
_symmetry.space_group_name_H-M   'P 1'
#
loop_
_entity.id
_entity.type
_entity.pdbx_description
1 polymer ?
#
loop_
_entity_poly.entity_id
_entity_poly.type
_entity_poly.pdbx_seq_one_letter_code
_entity_poly.pdbx_strand_id
1 'polypeptide(L)'
;MTKKQKAALAVAALEKEYPDALCSLEEKEPYRLLIAVRLSAQCTDARVNLVTPVLFERFPTLESLAFADVAEVEKIVHPCGFFRAKANDIVSMSRMLIEKYNSKVPDTIEELVKLPGVGRKTANLIVGDVYGKPAVVADTHLIRITNLLGLVDTKDPAKVEKELKALLDPKKSNDFCHRCVLHGRAVCIARRPNCPACVMNGFCSYYLKQK
;
A
#
# COMPACT_ATOMS: atom_id res chain seq x y z
N MET A 1 -12.47 27.11 5.50
CA MET A 1 -11.85 26.27 4.46
C MET A 1 -12.64 24.97 4.34
N THR A 2 -13.07 24.57 3.13
CA THR A 2 -13.80 23.31 2.89
C THR A 2 -12.84 22.10 2.96
N LYS A 3 -13.39 20.88 3.19
CA LYS A 3 -12.58 19.66 3.16
C LYS A 3 -11.86 19.47 1.81
N LYS A 4 -12.52 19.81 0.70
CA LYS A 4 -11.93 19.69 -0.65
C LYS A 4 -10.76 20.67 -0.87
N GLN A 5 -10.88 21.92 -0.41
CA GLN A 5 -9.77 22.88 -0.43
C GLN A 5 -8.59 22.40 0.43
N LYS A 6 -8.88 21.89 1.63
CA LYS A 6 -7.86 21.35 2.53
C LYS A 6 -7.14 20.13 1.94
N ALA A 7 -7.87 19.24 1.28
CA ALA A 7 -7.29 18.09 0.57
C ALA A 7 -6.35 18.53 -0.55
N ALA A 8 -6.74 19.51 -1.36
CA ALA A 8 -5.89 20.06 -2.42
C ALA A 8 -4.60 20.69 -1.86
N LEU A 9 -4.68 21.45 -0.74
CA LEU A 9 -3.50 21.99 -0.07
C LEU A 9 -2.59 20.88 0.49
N ALA A 10 -3.17 19.82 1.07
CA ALA A 10 -2.40 18.72 1.59
C ALA A 10 -1.66 17.96 0.48
N VAL A 11 -2.32 17.73 -0.66
CA VAL A 11 -1.70 17.13 -1.85
C VAL A 11 -0.52 17.99 -2.32
N ALA A 12 -0.71 19.29 -2.50
CA ALA A 12 0.33 20.21 -2.98
C ALA A 12 1.52 20.32 -2.00
N ALA A 13 1.24 20.38 -0.68
CA ALA A 13 2.28 20.43 0.34
C ALA A 13 3.14 19.16 0.37
N LEU A 14 2.50 17.98 0.33
CA LEU A 14 3.21 16.71 0.33
C LEU A 14 3.91 16.42 -1.00
N GLU A 15 3.37 16.88 -2.14
CA GLU A 15 4.01 16.78 -3.45
C GLU A 15 5.33 17.54 -3.49
N LYS A 16 5.36 18.74 -2.89
CA LYS A 16 6.58 19.56 -2.78
C LYS A 16 7.61 18.94 -1.83
N GLU A 17 7.15 18.35 -0.72
CA GLU A 17 8.02 17.80 0.32
C GLU A 17 8.59 16.43 -0.09
N TYR A 18 7.82 15.63 -0.81
CA TYR A 18 8.16 14.27 -1.23
C TYR A 18 7.89 14.09 -2.74
N PRO A 19 8.68 14.74 -3.64
CA PRO A 19 8.42 14.70 -5.09
C PRO A 19 8.50 13.27 -5.64
N ASP A 20 9.45 12.47 -5.17
CA ASP A 20 9.77 11.13 -5.67
C ASP A 20 9.19 10.00 -4.79
N ALA A 21 8.02 10.25 -4.16
CA ALA A 21 7.38 9.23 -3.32
C ALA A 21 6.84 8.08 -4.17
N LEU A 22 7.46 6.92 -4.01
CA LEU A 22 7.09 5.66 -4.68
C LEU A 22 6.81 4.57 -3.65
N CYS A 23 6.28 3.45 -4.12
CA CYS A 23 6.20 2.22 -3.34
C CYS A 23 7.60 1.83 -2.86
N SER A 24 7.73 1.51 -1.57
CA SER A 24 9.01 1.10 -0.97
C SER A 24 9.38 -0.36 -1.24
N LEU A 25 8.51 -1.13 -1.90
CA LEU A 25 8.82 -2.46 -2.41
C LEU A 25 9.52 -2.34 -3.76
N GLU A 26 10.60 -3.09 -3.96
CA GLU A 26 11.50 -2.93 -5.11
C GLU A 26 11.04 -3.68 -6.36
N GLU A 27 10.12 -4.64 -6.22
CA GLU A 27 9.62 -5.44 -7.33
C GLU A 27 8.83 -4.59 -8.32
N LYS A 28 9.09 -4.79 -9.62
CA LYS A 28 8.44 -4.03 -10.71
C LYS A 28 7.49 -4.87 -11.54
N GLU A 29 7.76 -6.18 -11.64
CA GLU A 29 6.89 -7.09 -12.36
C GLU A 29 5.57 -7.29 -11.61
N PRO A 30 4.40 -7.19 -12.25
CA PRO A 30 3.10 -7.15 -11.58
C PRO A 30 2.86 -8.29 -10.58
N TYR A 31 3.13 -9.55 -10.96
CA TYR A 31 2.91 -10.68 -10.05
C TYR A 31 3.94 -10.71 -8.91
N ARG A 32 5.18 -10.28 -9.17
CA ARG A 32 6.22 -10.18 -8.14
C ARG A 32 5.87 -9.10 -7.12
N LEU A 33 5.43 -7.93 -7.59
CA LEU A 33 4.96 -6.88 -6.69
C LEU A 33 3.76 -7.35 -5.86
N LEU A 34 2.79 -8.03 -6.48
CA LEU A 34 1.63 -8.59 -5.76
C LEU A 34 2.06 -9.55 -4.64
N ILE A 35 3.03 -10.42 -4.90
CA ILE A 35 3.62 -11.33 -3.91
C ILE A 35 4.36 -10.54 -2.81
N ALA A 36 5.18 -9.56 -3.19
CA ALA A 36 5.90 -8.71 -2.24
C ALA A 36 4.92 -7.96 -1.31
N VAL A 37 3.82 -7.43 -1.84
CA VAL A 37 2.76 -6.81 -1.03
C VAL A 37 2.09 -7.82 -0.10
N ARG A 38 1.88 -9.07 -0.54
CA ARG A 38 1.37 -10.12 0.37
C ARG A 38 2.38 -10.41 1.49
N LEU A 39 3.67 -10.45 1.18
CA LEU A 39 4.72 -10.65 2.17
C LEU A 39 4.85 -9.48 3.15
N SER A 40 4.54 -8.24 2.75
CA SER A 40 4.62 -7.05 3.61
C SER A 40 3.50 -6.98 4.68
N ALA A 41 2.49 -7.85 4.62
CA ALA A 41 1.47 -7.92 5.66
C ALA A 41 2.11 -8.26 7.02
N GLN A 42 2.06 -7.31 7.96
CA GLN A 42 2.71 -7.38 9.29
C GLN A 42 4.23 -7.66 9.21
N CYS A 43 4.88 -7.15 8.18
CA CYS A 43 6.33 -7.22 7.98
C CYS A 43 6.81 -5.87 7.42
N THR A 44 8.08 -5.53 7.66
CA THR A 44 8.66 -4.31 7.10
C THR A 44 9.02 -4.50 5.63
N ASP A 45 8.85 -3.45 4.82
CA ASP A 45 9.23 -3.48 3.39
C ASP A 45 10.72 -3.82 3.21
N ALA A 46 11.59 -3.28 4.07
CA ALA A 46 13.02 -3.61 4.07
C ALA A 46 13.28 -5.12 4.25
N ARG A 47 12.50 -5.81 5.11
CA ARG A 47 12.63 -7.26 5.27
C ARG A 47 12.12 -8.01 4.02
N VAL A 48 11.04 -7.54 3.43
CA VAL A 48 10.49 -8.13 2.20
C VAL A 48 11.51 -7.99 1.06
N ASN A 49 12.11 -6.81 0.88
CA ASN A 49 13.12 -6.57 -0.16
C ASN A 49 14.40 -7.42 -0.01
N LEU A 50 14.68 -7.97 1.19
CA LEU A 50 15.74 -8.96 1.38
C LEU A 50 15.31 -10.39 1.04
N VAL A 51 14.01 -10.69 1.10
CA VAL A 51 13.49 -12.05 0.88
C VAL A 51 13.08 -12.28 -0.57
N THR A 52 12.51 -11.28 -1.23
CA THR A 52 12.00 -11.42 -2.60
C THR A 52 13.05 -11.80 -3.63
N PRO A 53 14.32 -11.30 -3.59
CA PRO A 53 15.35 -11.76 -4.51
C PRO A 53 15.63 -13.25 -4.40
N VAL A 54 15.72 -13.78 -3.16
CA VAL A 54 15.94 -15.21 -2.92
C VAL A 54 14.76 -16.04 -3.41
N LEU A 55 13.54 -15.56 -3.18
CA LEU A 55 12.32 -16.24 -3.64
C LEU A 55 12.30 -16.32 -5.18
N PHE A 56 12.58 -15.20 -5.87
CA PHE A 56 12.48 -15.14 -7.33
C PHE A 56 13.74 -15.68 -8.05
N GLU A 57 14.86 -15.83 -7.37
CA GLU A 57 16.00 -16.61 -7.85
C GLU A 57 15.65 -18.11 -7.88
N ARG A 58 15.03 -18.59 -6.80
CA ARG A 58 14.62 -20.00 -6.69
C ARG A 58 13.42 -20.36 -7.57
N PHE A 59 12.48 -19.42 -7.71
CA PHE A 59 11.26 -19.57 -8.51
C PHE A 59 11.13 -18.39 -9.50
N PRO A 60 11.86 -18.43 -10.63
CA PRO A 60 11.98 -17.27 -11.53
C PRO A 60 10.73 -16.92 -12.32
N THR A 61 9.80 -17.86 -12.46
CA THR A 61 8.56 -17.68 -13.24
C THR A 61 7.31 -17.89 -12.38
N LEU A 62 6.18 -17.41 -12.86
CA LEU A 62 4.88 -17.62 -12.22
C LEU A 62 4.52 -19.12 -12.17
N GLU A 63 4.87 -19.87 -13.22
CA GLU A 63 4.68 -21.30 -13.31
C GLU A 63 5.50 -22.05 -12.25
N SER A 64 6.76 -21.67 -12.06
CA SER A 64 7.61 -22.30 -11.03
C SER A 64 7.05 -22.08 -9.62
N LEU A 65 6.43 -20.94 -9.35
CA LEU A 65 5.73 -20.68 -8.08
C LEU A 65 4.42 -21.46 -7.96
N ALA A 66 3.65 -21.57 -9.04
CA ALA A 66 2.37 -22.27 -9.04
C ALA A 66 2.51 -23.76 -8.73
N PHE A 67 3.62 -24.37 -9.14
CA PHE A 67 3.93 -25.79 -8.92
C PHE A 67 4.98 -26.02 -7.82
N ALA A 68 5.36 -24.98 -7.09
CA ALA A 68 6.32 -25.07 -5.99
C ALA A 68 5.81 -25.96 -4.85
N ASP A 69 6.74 -26.68 -4.21
CA ASP A 69 6.47 -27.25 -2.89
C ASP A 69 6.29 -26.11 -1.87
N VAL A 70 5.12 -26.09 -1.25
CA VAL A 70 4.78 -25.07 -0.24
C VAL A 70 5.81 -25.03 0.89
N ALA A 71 6.33 -26.20 1.31
CA ALA A 71 7.33 -26.28 2.38
C ALA A 71 8.67 -25.62 1.98
N GLU A 72 9.01 -25.62 0.69
CA GLU A 72 10.19 -24.91 0.19
C GLU A 72 9.96 -23.39 0.20
N VAL A 73 8.80 -22.94 -0.25
CA VAL A 73 8.41 -21.51 -0.18
C VAL A 73 8.37 -21.04 1.27
N GLU A 74 7.81 -21.83 2.20
CA GLU A 74 7.79 -21.53 3.64
C GLU A 74 9.18 -21.23 4.20
N LYS A 75 10.19 -22.06 3.86
CA LYS A 75 11.57 -21.86 4.31
C LYS A 75 12.13 -20.50 3.87
N ILE A 76 11.87 -20.12 2.63
CA ILE A 76 12.39 -18.86 2.07
C ILE A 76 11.68 -17.66 2.69
N VAL A 77 10.34 -17.69 2.81
CA VAL A 77 9.56 -16.54 3.31
C VAL A 77 9.43 -16.49 4.83
N HIS A 78 10.02 -17.45 5.55
CA HIS A 78 10.02 -17.53 7.01
C HIS A 78 10.35 -16.19 7.71
N PRO A 79 11.37 -15.41 7.26
CA PRO A 79 11.71 -14.14 7.90
C PRO A 79 10.63 -13.07 7.85
N CYS A 80 9.61 -13.23 6.99
CA CYS A 80 8.49 -12.28 6.87
C CYS A 80 7.39 -12.49 7.92
N GLY A 81 7.44 -13.54 8.74
CA GLY A 81 6.38 -13.90 9.69
C GLY A 81 5.10 -14.40 9.02
N PHE A 82 4.24 -15.10 9.76
CA PHE A 82 3.02 -15.75 9.21
C PHE A 82 3.30 -16.57 7.94
N PHE A 83 4.50 -17.14 7.87
CA PHE A 83 5.09 -17.70 6.67
C PHE A 83 4.27 -18.85 6.07
N ARG A 84 3.62 -19.69 6.90
CA ARG A 84 2.77 -20.80 6.40
C ARG A 84 1.58 -20.29 5.59
N ALA A 85 0.84 -19.31 6.13
CA ALA A 85 -0.27 -18.70 5.41
C ALA A 85 0.21 -17.97 4.16
N LYS A 86 1.34 -17.23 4.26
CA LYS A 86 1.91 -16.50 3.13
C LYS A 86 2.38 -17.42 2.01
N ALA A 87 3.05 -18.52 2.32
CA ALA A 87 3.50 -19.51 1.33
C ALA A 87 2.31 -20.17 0.62
N ASN A 88 1.30 -20.60 1.37
CA ASN A 88 0.08 -21.15 0.79
C ASN A 88 -0.63 -20.15 -0.13
N ASP A 89 -0.75 -18.90 0.30
CA ASP A 89 -1.36 -17.84 -0.52
C ASP A 89 -0.57 -17.58 -1.80
N ILE A 90 0.78 -17.52 -1.73
CA ILE A 90 1.64 -17.31 -2.89
C ILE A 90 1.46 -18.42 -3.93
N VAL A 91 1.54 -19.67 -3.52
CA VAL A 91 1.37 -20.82 -4.44
C VAL A 91 -0.04 -20.85 -5.02
N SER A 92 -1.06 -20.69 -4.18
CA SER A 92 -2.46 -20.73 -4.62
C SER A 92 -2.83 -19.55 -5.52
N MET A 93 -2.32 -18.36 -5.21
CA MET A 93 -2.49 -17.15 -6.04
C MET A 93 -1.82 -17.33 -7.39
N SER A 94 -0.59 -17.88 -7.44
CA SER A 94 0.12 -18.13 -8.69
C SER A 94 -0.63 -19.11 -9.58
N ARG A 95 -1.18 -20.20 -9.01
CA ARG A 95 -2.05 -21.14 -9.73
C ARG A 95 -3.30 -20.46 -10.29
N MET A 96 -3.99 -19.68 -9.47
CA MET A 96 -5.20 -18.98 -9.90
C MET A 96 -4.89 -17.95 -11.01
N LEU A 97 -3.76 -17.26 -10.97
CA LEU A 97 -3.35 -16.34 -12.04
C LEU A 97 -3.16 -17.08 -13.37
N ILE A 98 -2.58 -18.27 -13.36
CA ILE A 98 -2.42 -19.10 -14.58
C ILE A 98 -3.77 -19.58 -15.06
N GLU A 99 -4.55 -20.23 -14.19
CA GLU A 99 -5.78 -20.94 -14.57
C GLU A 99 -6.92 -20.01 -14.99
N LYS A 100 -7.06 -18.84 -14.33
CA LYS A 100 -8.21 -17.95 -14.52
C LYS A 100 -7.89 -16.62 -15.18
N TYR A 101 -6.62 -16.21 -15.20
CA TYR A 101 -6.23 -14.86 -15.64
C TYR A 101 -5.16 -14.87 -16.73
N ASN A 102 -4.89 -16.03 -17.38
CA ASN A 102 -3.90 -16.16 -18.44
C ASN A 102 -2.52 -15.60 -18.03
N SER A 103 -2.07 -15.94 -16.83
CA SER A 103 -0.81 -15.47 -16.22
C SER A 103 -0.70 -13.95 -16.06
N LYS A 104 -1.82 -13.21 -16.12
CA LYS A 104 -1.84 -11.75 -15.92
C LYS A 104 -2.46 -11.40 -14.57
N VAL A 105 -1.89 -10.39 -13.92
CA VAL A 105 -2.49 -9.81 -12.70
C VAL A 105 -3.73 -9.01 -13.11
N PRO A 106 -4.90 -9.21 -12.46
CA PRO A 106 -6.09 -8.41 -12.76
C PRO A 106 -5.88 -6.93 -12.46
N ASP A 107 -6.56 -6.07 -13.20
CA ASP A 107 -6.44 -4.61 -13.14
C ASP A 107 -7.64 -3.90 -12.47
N THR A 108 -8.51 -4.68 -11.82
CA THR A 108 -9.66 -4.19 -11.04
C THR A 108 -9.63 -4.71 -9.62
N ILE A 109 -10.16 -3.90 -8.68
CA ILE A 109 -10.23 -4.27 -7.26
C ILE A 109 -11.08 -5.51 -7.07
N GLU A 110 -12.19 -5.61 -7.80
CA GLU A 110 -13.18 -6.69 -7.72
C GLU A 110 -12.58 -8.06 -8.08
N GLU A 111 -11.68 -8.09 -9.06
CA GLU A 111 -10.99 -9.33 -9.46
C GLU A 111 -9.79 -9.62 -8.54
N LEU A 112 -9.02 -8.60 -8.18
CA LEU A 112 -7.86 -8.77 -7.30
C LEU A 112 -8.23 -9.35 -5.93
N VAL A 113 -9.34 -8.94 -5.33
CA VAL A 113 -9.75 -9.46 -4.01
C VAL A 113 -10.23 -10.92 -4.04
N LYS A 114 -10.40 -11.52 -5.21
CA LYS A 114 -10.69 -12.95 -5.36
C LYS A 114 -9.43 -13.80 -5.23
N LEU A 115 -8.25 -13.20 -5.39
CA LEU A 115 -6.97 -13.91 -5.29
C LEU A 115 -6.65 -14.25 -3.82
N PRO A 116 -6.11 -15.45 -3.54
CA PRO A 116 -5.69 -15.84 -2.20
C PRO A 116 -4.76 -14.80 -1.56
N GLY A 117 -5.04 -14.42 -0.32
CA GLY A 117 -4.24 -13.48 0.45
C GLY A 117 -4.33 -12.01 0.01
N VAL A 118 -5.17 -11.67 -0.95
CA VAL A 118 -5.33 -10.31 -1.47
C VAL A 118 -6.56 -9.63 -0.86
N GLY A 119 -6.32 -8.67 0.02
CA GLY A 119 -7.36 -7.81 0.58
C GLY A 119 -7.52 -6.51 -0.23
N ARG A 120 -8.54 -5.71 0.13
CA ARG A 120 -8.86 -4.45 -0.53
C ARG A 120 -7.67 -3.46 -0.55
N LYS A 121 -6.88 -3.39 0.54
CA LYS A 121 -5.69 -2.55 0.61
C LYS A 121 -4.65 -2.95 -0.45
N THR A 122 -4.35 -4.25 -0.55
CA THR A 122 -3.44 -4.81 -1.56
C THR A 122 -3.96 -4.54 -2.97
N ALA A 123 -5.25 -4.77 -3.20
CA ALA A 123 -5.88 -4.51 -4.50
C ALA A 123 -5.75 -3.04 -4.92
N ASN A 124 -6.02 -2.08 -4.03
CA ASN A 124 -5.82 -0.66 -4.34
C ASN A 124 -4.37 -0.33 -4.67
N LEU A 125 -3.38 -0.91 -3.94
CA LEU A 125 -1.97 -0.68 -4.22
C LEU A 125 -1.61 -1.20 -5.63
N ILE A 126 -2.01 -2.41 -5.99
CA ILE A 126 -1.74 -2.98 -7.31
C ILE A 126 -2.42 -2.15 -8.42
N VAL A 127 -3.66 -1.75 -8.23
CA VAL A 127 -4.40 -0.90 -9.20
C VAL A 127 -3.70 0.44 -9.41
N GLY A 128 -3.17 1.06 -8.35
CA GLY A 128 -2.44 2.31 -8.42
C GLY A 128 -1.04 2.16 -8.99
N ASP A 129 -0.23 1.28 -8.42
CA ASP A 129 1.21 1.21 -8.71
C ASP A 129 1.54 0.47 -10.01
N VAL A 130 0.75 -0.56 -10.37
CA VAL A 130 0.97 -1.35 -11.59
C VAL A 130 0.25 -0.74 -12.79
N TYR A 131 -0.99 -0.32 -12.59
CA TYR A 131 -1.87 0.09 -13.70
C TYR A 131 -2.06 1.60 -13.81
N GLY A 132 -1.49 2.39 -12.90
CA GLY A 132 -1.61 3.86 -12.91
C GLY A 132 -3.06 4.35 -12.78
N LYS A 133 -3.97 3.51 -12.28
CA LYS A 133 -5.39 3.86 -12.09
C LYS A 133 -5.58 4.59 -10.76
N PRO A 134 -6.61 5.44 -10.65
CA PRO A 134 -6.94 6.11 -9.39
C PRO A 134 -7.16 5.11 -8.26
N ALA A 135 -6.36 5.21 -7.21
CA ALA A 135 -6.42 4.32 -6.05
C ALA A 135 -6.23 5.09 -4.75
N VAL A 136 -6.80 4.56 -3.66
CA VAL A 136 -6.59 5.06 -2.30
C VAL A 136 -6.24 3.89 -1.40
N VAL A 137 -4.97 3.81 -1.04
CA VAL A 137 -4.43 2.77 -0.15
C VAL A 137 -4.62 3.20 1.29
N ALA A 138 -5.75 2.84 1.89
CA ALA A 138 -6.12 3.21 3.27
C ALA A 138 -5.29 2.41 4.29
N ASP A 139 -4.04 2.81 4.47
CA ASP A 139 -3.14 2.26 5.49
C ASP A 139 -3.21 3.04 6.81
N THR A 140 -2.47 2.58 7.81
CA THR A 140 -2.46 3.20 9.14
C THR A 140 -1.92 4.63 9.14
N HIS A 141 -1.00 4.98 8.23
CA HIS A 141 -0.46 6.33 8.09
C HIS A 141 -1.50 7.25 7.44
N LEU A 142 -2.07 6.85 6.30
CA LEU A 142 -3.10 7.60 5.61
C LEU A 142 -4.31 7.86 6.53
N ILE A 143 -4.85 6.82 7.16
CA ILE A 143 -5.98 6.93 8.08
C ILE A 143 -5.68 7.93 9.19
N ARG A 144 -4.52 7.82 9.85
CA ARG A 144 -4.13 8.73 10.93
C ARG A 144 -4.01 10.17 10.45
N ILE A 145 -3.25 10.41 9.39
CA ILE A 145 -2.95 11.75 8.90
C ILE A 145 -4.20 12.45 8.42
N THR A 146 -5.06 11.76 7.67
CA THR A 146 -6.29 12.35 7.12
C THR A 146 -7.32 12.66 8.21
N ASN A 147 -7.37 11.87 9.29
CA ASN A 147 -8.15 12.20 10.49
C ASN A 147 -7.59 13.44 11.20
N LEU A 148 -6.27 13.50 11.43
CA LEU A 148 -5.64 14.66 12.08
C LEU A 148 -5.79 15.95 11.26
N LEU A 149 -5.76 15.85 9.94
CA LEU A 149 -6.06 16.96 9.06
C LEU A 149 -7.53 17.39 9.10
N GLY A 150 -8.44 16.51 9.55
CA GLY A 150 -9.89 16.72 9.51
C GLY A 150 -10.49 16.55 8.12
N LEU A 151 -9.87 15.72 7.27
CA LEU A 151 -10.42 15.34 5.96
C LEU A 151 -11.49 14.26 6.10
N VAL A 152 -11.25 13.29 6.99
CA VAL A 152 -12.17 12.20 7.32
C VAL A 152 -12.40 12.15 8.83
N ASP A 153 -13.47 11.49 9.26
CA ASP A 153 -13.81 11.27 10.67
C ASP A 153 -14.20 9.81 10.90
N THR A 154 -13.30 8.92 10.51
CA THR A 154 -13.51 7.47 10.66
C THR A 154 -12.17 6.74 10.63
N LYS A 155 -12.10 5.60 11.34
CA LYS A 155 -10.94 4.69 11.31
C LYS A 155 -11.18 3.46 10.44
N ASP A 156 -12.41 3.30 9.91
CA ASP A 156 -12.75 2.22 8.99
C ASP A 156 -12.07 2.44 7.64
N PRO A 157 -11.19 1.53 7.19
CA PRO A 157 -10.41 1.71 5.96
C PRO A 157 -11.29 1.89 4.71
N ALA A 158 -12.42 1.18 4.63
CA ALA A 158 -13.30 1.26 3.45
C ALA A 158 -14.05 2.60 3.39
N LYS A 159 -14.44 3.15 4.56
CA LYS A 159 -15.04 4.48 4.64
C LYS A 159 -14.02 5.56 4.33
N VAL A 160 -12.79 5.45 4.88
CA VAL A 160 -11.69 6.38 4.56
C VAL A 160 -11.39 6.39 3.07
N GLU A 161 -11.28 5.22 2.43
CA GLU A 161 -11.10 5.09 0.98
C GLU A 161 -12.20 5.83 0.22
N LYS A 162 -13.48 5.58 0.56
CA LYS A 162 -14.65 6.19 -0.09
C LYS A 162 -14.65 7.71 0.04
N GLU A 163 -14.43 8.22 1.26
CA GLU A 163 -14.40 9.66 1.52
C GLU A 163 -13.26 10.37 0.80
N LEU A 164 -12.05 9.77 0.82
CA LEU A 164 -10.88 10.35 0.16
C LEU A 164 -11.00 10.32 -1.37
N LYS A 165 -11.58 9.27 -1.96
CA LYS A 165 -11.88 9.24 -3.40
C LYS A 165 -12.79 10.38 -3.84
N ALA A 166 -13.68 10.88 -2.98
CA ALA A 166 -14.53 12.03 -3.27
C ALA A 166 -13.82 13.38 -3.08
N LEU A 167 -12.73 13.44 -2.33
CA LEU A 167 -12.02 14.68 -1.98
C LEU A 167 -10.77 14.91 -2.82
N LEU A 168 -10.05 13.85 -3.17
CA LEU A 168 -8.78 13.91 -3.87
C LEU A 168 -8.98 14.00 -5.39
N ASP A 169 -8.01 14.62 -6.06
CA ASP A 169 -7.86 14.46 -7.51
C ASP A 169 -7.53 12.99 -7.81
N PRO A 170 -8.33 12.29 -8.64
CA PRO A 170 -8.07 10.89 -8.97
C PRO A 170 -6.65 10.62 -9.46
N LYS A 171 -6.07 11.53 -10.25
CA LYS A 171 -4.72 11.40 -10.82
C LYS A 171 -3.61 11.50 -9.77
N LYS A 172 -3.89 12.11 -8.63
CA LYS A 172 -2.93 12.34 -7.53
C LYS A 172 -3.19 11.46 -6.31
N SER A 173 -4.26 10.66 -6.33
CA SER A 173 -4.72 9.92 -5.17
C SER A 173 -3.75 8.83 -4.71
N ASN A 174 -3.14 8.09 -5.64
CA ASN A 174 -2.16 7.04 -5.33
C ASN A 174 -0.88 7.64 -4.73
N ASP A 175 -0.29 8.63 -5.39
CA ASP A 175 0.92 9.31 -4.92
C ASP A 175 0.71 9.97 -3.55
N PHE A 176 -0.47 10.56 -3.33
CA PHE A 176 -0.81 11.12 -2.02
C PHE A 176 -0.74 10.06 -0.91
N CYS A 177 -1.15 8.82 -1.19
CA CYS A 177 -1.05 7.73 -0.22
C CYS A 177 0.42 7.42 0.11
N HIS A 178 1.29 7.29 -0.89
CA HIS A 178 2.73 7.05 -0.66
C HIS A 178 3.38 8.20 0.11
N ARG A 179 3.07 9.45 -0.25
CA ARG A 179 3.55 10.65 0.47
C ARG A 179 3.08 10.68 1.92
N CYS A 180 1.86 10.25 2.20
CA CYS A 180 1.37 10.10 3.58
C CYS A 180 2.16 9.05 4.37
N VAL A 181 2.59 7.95 3.75
CA VAL A 181 3.44 6.95 4.42
C VAL A 181 4.79 7.58 4.79
N LEU A 182 5.48 8.26 3.86
CA LEU A 182 6.76 8.92 4.11
C LEU A 182 6.62 9.99 5.20
N HIS A 183 5.63 10.88 5.06
CA HIS A 183 5.36 11.92 6.05
C HIS A 183 5.00 11.34 7.43
N GLY A 184 4.27 10.26 7.45
CA GLY A 184 3.89 9.55 8.66
C GLY A 184 5.05 8.85 9.38
N ARG A 185 6.09 8.48 8.64
CA ARG A 185 7.34 7.91 9.19
C ARG A 185 8.29 9.01 9.68
N ALA A 186 8.39 10.11 8.94
CA ALA A 186 9.39 11.16 9.20
C ALA A 186 8.90 12.25 10.18
N VAL A 187 7.68 12.73 10.02
CA VAL A 187 7.18 13.95 10.70
C VAL A 187 5.93 13.68 11.52
N CYS A 188 4.86 13.17 10.90
CA CYS A 188 3.58 12.91 11.60
C CYS A 188 3.62 11.53 12.27
N ILE A 189 4.58 11.33 13.18
CA ILE A 189 4.80 10.05 13.87
C ILE A 189 3.65 9.79 14.85
N ALA A 190 3.20 8.53 14.92
CA ALA A 190 2.19 8.13 15.91
C ALA A 190 2.70 8.43 17.34
N ARG A 191 1.84 8.99 18.19
CA ARG A 191 2.11 9.40 19.59
C ARG A 191 3.05 10.61 19.76
N ARG A 192 3.95 10.93 18.83
CA ARG A 192 4.88 12.08 18.92
C ARG A 192 5.02 12.79 17.58
N PRO A 193 3.95 13.40 17.03
CA PRO A 193 4.05 14.14 15.78
C PRO A 193 4.88 15.42 15.96
N ASN A 194 5.84 15.64 15.06
CA ASN A 194 6.62 16.89 15.03
C ASN A 194 5.83 17.97 14.27
N CYS A 195 4.74 18.45 14.90
CA CYS A 195 3.83 19.41 14.29
C CYS A 195 4.49 20.75 13.90
N PRO A 196 5.46 21.32 14.67
CA PRO A 196 6.16 22.55 14.25
C PRO A 196 6.88 22.41 12.91
N ALA A 197 7.48 21.26 12.61
CA ALA A 197 8.17 21.00 11.35
C ALA A 197 7.27 20.48 10.21
N CYS A 198 5.96 20.34 10.47
CA CYS A 198 5.03 19.77 9.49
C CYS A 198 4.65 20.82 8.44
N VAL A 199 4.82 20.48 7.16
CA VAL A 199 4.44 21.35 6.01
C VAL A 199 2.93 21.62 5.91
N MET A 200 2.11 20.91 6.68
CA MET A 200 0.66 21.06 6.73
C MET A 200 0.17 21.73 8.02
N ASN A 201 1.05 22.21 8.90
CA ASN A 201 0.68 22.74 10.22
C ASN A 201 -0.27 23.95 10.13
N GLY A 202 -0.13 24.79 9.12
CA GLY A 202 -0.94 26.00 8.92
C GLY A 202 -2.44 25.75 8.69
N PHE A 203 -2.82 24.52 8.33
CA PHE A 203 -4.22 24.14 8.09
C PHE A 203 -4.63 22.80 8.72
N CYS A 204 -3.74 22.15 9.48
CA CYS A 204 -4.02 20.89 10.16
C CYS A 204 -5.00 21.10 11.33
N SER A 205 -6.17 20.44 11.29
CA SER A 205 -7.19 20.59 12.32
C SER A 205 -6.70 20.17 13.72
N TYR A 206 -5.85 19.16 13.81
CA TYR A 206 -5.26 18.72 15.07
C TYR A 206 -4.34 19.78 15.67
N TYR A 207 -3.42 20.31 14.89
CA TYR A 207 -2.43 21.30 15.38
C TYR A 207 -3.08 22.66 15.74
N LEU A 208 -4.04 23.10 14.92
CA LEU A 208 -4.75 24.35 15.18
C LEU A 208 -5.62 24.32 16.46
N LYS A 209 -6.04 23.15 16.91
CA LYS A 209 -6.77 22.99 18.17
C LYS A 209 -5.85 23.00 19.40
N GLN A 210 -4.53 22.92 19.22
CA GLN A 210 -3.55 22.94 20.33
C GLN A 210 -2.96 24.33 20.58
N LYS A 211 -3.22 25.28 19.69
CA LYS A 211 -2.90 26.71 19.83
C LYS A 211 -4.04 27.43 20.54
#